data_5ab140f0c7828c5ee8c5374fa0ba7e37
#
_entry.id   5ab140f0c7828c5ee8c5374fa0ba7e37
#
_cell.length_a   1.000
_cell.length_b   1.000
_cell.length_c   1.000
_cell.angle_alpha   90.00
_cell.angle_beta   90.00
_cell.angle_gamma   90.00
#
_symmetry.space_group_name_H-M   'P 1'
#
loop_
_entity.id
_entity.type
_entity.pdbx_description
1 polymer ?
#
loop_
_entity_poly.entity_id
_entity_poly.type
_entity_poly.pdbx_seq_one_letter_code
_entity_poly.pdbx_strand_id
1 'polypeptide(L)'
;MAQYENNAYFWQKLNTLYLSSTIKKTRRKGESHPEFANLVYPVDSAHLQDTNGLVDGVSVYLGSGSHYTITALVIAADILKKTLDVKILAGCSQEEEEEVLHFLNQTDYQKTVLIRKGSDIPSWGESDN
;
A
#
# COMPACT_ATOMS: atom_id res chain seq x y z
N MET A 1 13.34 -15.66 13.08
CA MET A 1 12.63 -16.89 12.69
C MET A 1 11.89 -16.66 11.40
N ALA A 2 12.23 -17.43 10.37
CA ALA A 2 11.65 -17.25 9.03
C ALA A 2 10.12 -17.36 9.01
N GLN A 3 9.54 -18.14 9.91
CA GLN A 3 8.09 -18.31 9.97
C GLN A 3 7.32 -17.02 10.34
N TYR A 4 7.99 -16.03 10.91
CA TYR A 4 7.38 -14.75 11.25
C TYR A 4 7.86 -13.61 10.36
N GLU A 5 8.73 -13.92 9.40
CA GLU A 5 9.16 -12.97 8.40
C GLU A 5 8.35 -13.23 7.14
N ASN A 6 8.13 -12.29 6.33
CA ASN A 6 7.51 -12.34 4.99
C ASN A 6 7.01 -13.75 4.59
N ASN A 7 5.97 -14.24 5.25
CA ASN A 7 5.48 -15.62 5.09
C ASN A 7 4.10 -15.67 4.42
N ALA A 8 3.77 -16.83 3.86
CA ALA A 8 2.55 -17.02 3.10
C ALA A 8 1.27 -16.83 3.92
N TYR A 9 1.31 -17.18 5.21
CA TYR A 9 0.12 -17.02 6.06
C TYR A 9 -0.27 -15.56 6.24
N PHE A 10 0.73 -14.69 6.40
CA PHE A 10 0.48 -13.25 6.50
C PHE A 10 -0.15 -12.72 5.20
N TRP A 11 0.44 -13.06 4.05
CA TRP A 11 -0.07 -12.56 2.76
C TRP A 11 -1.46 -13.11 2.45
N GLN A 12 -1.76 -14.35 2.85
CA GLN A 12 -3.09 -14.92 2.72
C GLN A 12 -4.12 -14.12 3.53
N LYS A 13 -3.81 -13.80 4.79
CA LYS A 13 -4.70 -13.02 5.64
C LYS A 13 -4.86 -11.60 5.13
N LEU A 14 -3.78 -10.98 4.70
CA LEU A 14 -3.82 -9.65 4.12
C LEU A 14 -4.69 -9.62 2.87
N ASN A 15 -4.54 -10.61 2.00
CA ASN A 15 -5.33 -10.70 0.78
C ASN A 15 -6.82 -10.88 1.09
N THR A 16 -7.14 -11.70 2.08
CA THR A 16 -8.53 -11.89 2.52
C THR A 16 -9.11 -10.58 3.07
N LEU A 17 -8.37 -9.88 3.91
CA LEU A 17 -8.78 -8.58 4.44
C LEU A 17 -9.04 -7.61 3.29
N TYR A 18 -8.13 -7.54 2.34
CA TYR A 18 -8.23 -6.63 1.22
C TYR A 18 -9.44 -6.95 0.33
N LEU A 19 -9.60 -8.22 -0.07
CA LEU A 19 -10.68 -8.62 -0.98
C LEU A 19 -12.05 -8.59 -0.33
N SER A 20 -12.14 -8.68 0.99
CA SER A 20 -13.41 -8.61 1.72
C SER A 20 -13.82 -7.18 2.07
N SER A 21 -12.96 -6.21 1.81
CA SER A 21 -13.20 -4.80 2.12
C SER A 21 -13.67 -4.05 0.87
N THR A 22 -14.33 -2.92 1.10
CA THR A 22 -14.76 -2.05 -0.01
C THR A 22 -13.70 -0.99 -0.26
N ILE A 23 -13.20 -0.95 -1.51
CA ILE A 23 -12.20 0.05 -1.92
C ILE A 23 -12.92 1.34 -2.28
N LYS A 24 -12.52 2.42 -1.65
CA LYS A 24 -13.04 3.75 -1.98
C LYS A 24 -11.90 4.63 -2.47
N LYS A 25 -11.93 4.99 -3.75
CA LYS A 25 -10.90 5.86 -4.34
C LYS A 25 -11.02 7.26 -3.76
N THR A 26 -9.89 7.84 -3.42
CA THR A 26 -9.82 9.20 -2.82
C THR A 26 -9.13 10.19 -3.73
N ARG A 27 -8.08 9.77 -4.45
CA ARG A 27 -7.35 10.60 -5.40
C ARG A 27 -7.02 9.79 -6.64
N ARG A 28 -7.03 10.45 -7.79
CA ARG A 28 -6.65 9.82 -9.05
C ARG A 28 -5.21 10.13 -9.38
N LYS A 29 -4.59 9.25 -10.15
CA LYS A 29 -3.28 9.51 -10.75
C LYS A 29 -3.32 10.88 -11.43
N GLY A 30 -2.30 11.68 -11.17
CA GLY A 30 -2.20 13.03 -11.75
C GLY A 30 -2.80 14.15 -10.91
N GLU A 31 -3.57 13.84 -9.87
CA GLU A 31 -4.09 14.88 -8.97
C GLU A 31 -3.00 15.34 -8.01
N SER A 32 -3.09 16.58 -7.57
CA SER A 32 -2.16 17.14 -6.60
C SER A 32 -2.53 16.75 -5.18
N HIS A 33 -1.51 16.61 -4.33
CA HIS A 33 -1.70 16.35 -2.90
C HIS A 33 -2.44 17.56 -2.27
N PRO A 34 -3.39 17.31 -1.36
CA PRO A 34 -4.17 18.40 -0.76
C PRO A 34 -3.33 19.38 0.07
N GLU A 35 -2.23 18.95 0.66
CA GLU A 35 -1.38 19.81 1.48
C GLU A 35 -0.14 20.30 0.73
N PHE A 36 0.30 19.57 -0.30
CA PHE A 36 1.53 19.88 -1.03
C PHE A 36 1.24 19.87 -2.53
N ALA A 37 0.92 21.05 -3.07
CA ALA A 37 0.48 21.18 -4.46
C ALA A 37 1.51 20.66 -5.49
N ASN A 38 2.79 20.64 -5.12
CA ASN A 38 3.85 20.15 -6.00
C ASN A 38 3.93 18.63 -6.06
N LEU A 39 3.27 17.95 -5.13
CA LEU A 39 3.26 16.49 -5.11
C LEU A 39 2.06 15.98 -5.90
N VAL A 40 2.36 15.22 -6.95
CA VAL A 40 1.34 14.67 -7.84
C VAL A 40 1.28 13.17 -7.61
N TYR A 41 0.05 12.63 -7.45
CA TYR A 41 -0.14 11.20 -7.21
C TYR A 41 0.32 10.39 -8.43
N PRO A 42 1.26 9.46 -8.24
CA PRO A 42 1.78 8.64 -9.36
C PRO A 42 0.83 7.53 -9.79
N VAL A 43 -0.09 7.14 -8.91
CA VAL A 43 -1.12 6.13 -9.15
C VAL A 43 -2.38 6.55 -8.39
N ASP A 44 -3.48 5.83 -8.61
CA ASP A 44 -4.72 6.09 -7.87
C ASP A 44 -4.51 5.79 -6.38
N SER A 45 -5.06 6.62 -5.53
CA SER A 45 -5.05 6.45 -4.08
C SER A 45 -6.45 6.10 -3.61
N ALA A 46 -6.53 5.21 -2.63
CA ALA A 46 -7.80 4.73 -2.09
C ALA A 46 -7.65 4.36 -0.62
N HIS A 47 -8.76 4.00 0.00
CA HIS A 47 -8.72 3.38 1.32
C HIS A 47 -9.78 2.27 1.41
N LEU A 48 -9.61 1.39 2.39
CA LEU A 48 -10.54 0.29 2.64
C LEU A 48 -11.53 0.73 3.70
N GLN A 49 -12.80 0.87 3.33
CA GLN A 49 -13.83 1.49 4.19
C GLN A 49 -14.06 0.78 5.53
N ASP A 50 -13.96 -0.53 5.54
CA ASP A 50 -14.32 -1.32 6.71
C ASP A 50 -13.12 -1.68 7.58
N THR A 51 -12.01 -0.96 7.42
CA THR A 51 -10.77 -1.24 8.15
C THR A 51 -10.35 -0.06 9.01
N ASN A 52 -9.45 -0.33 9.94
CA ASN A 52 -8.88 0.71 10.80
C ASN A 52 -7.49 1.09 10.32
N GLY A 53 -7.33 2.34 9.94
CA GLY A 53 -6.06 2.93 9.55
C GLY A 53 -5.97 4.33 10.13
N LEU A 54 -5.06 5.16 9.60
CA LEU A 54 -4.90 6.53 10.11
C LEU A 54 -6.08 7.41 9.78
N VAL A 55 -6.57 7.35 8.54
CA VAL A 55 -7.67 8.18 8.07
C VAL A 55 -8.62 7.31 7.28
N ASP A 56 -9.86 7.20 7.72
CA ASP A 56 -10.94 6.52 7.00
C ASP A 56 -10.63 5.08 6.54
N GLY A 57 -9.68 4.42 7.20
CA GLY A 57 -9.32 3.05 6.87
C GLY A 57 -7.90 2.90 6.38
N VAL A 58 -7.53 1.67 6.02
CA VAL A 58 -6.18 1.35 5.53
C VAL A 58 -5.99 1.94 4.14
N SER A 59 -4.88 2.65 3.94
CA SER A 59 -4.55 3.28 2.66
C SER A 59 -4.10 2.25 1.63
N VAL A 60 -4.50 2.47 0.38
CA VAL A 60 -4.16 1.61 -0.76
C VAL A 60 -3.71 2.48 -1.93
N TYR A 61 -2.66 2.05 -2.63
CA TYR A 61 -2.28 2.63 -3.91
C TYR A 61 -2.55 1.61 -5.00
N LEU A 62 -3.31 2.01 -6.00
CA LEU A 62 -3.79 1.13 -7.07
C LEU A 62 -3.00 1.41 -8.35
N GLY A 63 -2.18 0.46 -8.77
CA GLY A 63 -1.38 0.59 -9.98
C GLY A 63 -2.15 0.25 -11.26
N SER A 64 -1.42 0.10 -12.34
CA SER A 64 -2.00 -0.18 -13.66
C SER A 64 -2.38 -1.65 -13.86
N GLY A 65 -1.89 -2.54 -13.01
CA GLY A 65 -2.21 -3.97 -13.07
C GLY A 65 -3.51 -4.32 -12.39
N SER A 66 -3.70 -5.60 -12.09
CA SER A 66 -4.91 -6.08 -11.43
C SER A 66 -5.03 -5.53 -10.01
N HIS A 67 -6.13 -4.86 -9.72
CA HIS A 67 -6.40 -4.34 -8.38
C HIS A 67 -6.79 -5.43 -7.38
N TYR A 68 -6.92 -6.67 -7.83
CA TYR A 68 -7.19 -7.82 -6.96
C TYR A 68 -5.91 -8.47 -6.44
N THR A 69 -4.75 -8.01 -6.90
CA THR A 69 -3.45 -8.59 -6.53
C THR A 69 -2.63 -7.59 -5.73
N ILE A 70 -2.35 -7.91 -4.47
CA ILE A 70 -1.45 -7.10 -3.66
C ILE A 70 -0.01 -7.42 -4.08
N THR A 71 0.77 -6.39 -4.36
CA THR A 71 2.16 -6.55 -4.79
C THR A 71 3.16 -6.27 -3.69
N ALA A 72 2.82 -5.35 -2.78
CA ALA A 72 3.74 -4.94 -1.73
C ALA A 72 3.01 -4.20 -0.61
N LEU A 73 3.73 -3.97 0.48
CA LEU A 73 3.34 -3.07 1.55
C LEU A 73 4.38 -1.98 1.68
N VAL A 74 3.94 -0.81 2.11
CA VAL A 74 4.83 0.29 2.49
C VAL A 74 4.55 0.65 3.94
N ILE A 75 5.60 0.78 4.74
CA ILE A 75 5.47 1.28 6.11
C ILE A 75 6.09 2.68 6.11
N ALA A 76 5.33 3.66 6.58
CA ALA A 76 5.73 5.06 6.57
C ALA A 76 5.82 5.59 8.00
N ALA A 77 6.96 6.18 8.33
CA ALA A 77 7.17 6.85 9.61
C ALA A 77 7.27 8.35 9.36
N ASP A 78 6.42 9.13 10.01
CA ASP A 78 6.37 10.59 9.87
C ASP A 78 6.61 11.24 11.23
N ILE A 79 7.75 11.96 11.35
CA ILE A 79 8.13 12.55 12.63
C ILE A 79 7.38 13.85 12.94
N LEU A 80 6.86 14.52 11.92
CA LEU A 80 6.08 15.73 12.12
C LEU A 80 4.69 15.41 12.63
N LYS A 81 4.01 14.46 11.98
CA LYS A 81 2.67 14.03 12.37
C LYS A 81 2.69 13.00 13.51
N LYS A 82 3.88 12.48 13.83
CA LYS A 82 4.07 11.42 14.84
C LYS A 82 3.23 10.19 14.54
N THR A 83 3.28 9.74 13.29
CA THR A 83 2.52 8.60 12.81
C THR A 83 3.40 7.49 12.30
N LEU A 84 2.91 6.28 12.45
CA LEU A 84 3.47 5.09 11.82
C LEU A 84 2.31 4.42 11.09
N ASP A 85 2.39 4.34 9.78
CA ASP A 85 1.28 3.91 8.95
C ASP A 85 1.68 2.82 7.97
N VAL A 86 0.73 1.96 7.64
CA VAL A 86 0.92 0.90 6.65
C VAL A 86 0.03 1.17 5.45
N LYS A 87 0.60 1.07 4.27
CA LYS A 87 -0.11 1.29 3.00
C LYS A 87 0.02 0.05 2.13
N ILE A 88 -1.07 -0.34 1.49
CA ILE A 88 -1.11 -1.50 0.59
C ILE A 88 -0.87 -1.02 -0.83
N LEU A 89 -0.02 -1.72 -1.58
CA LEU A 89 0.15 -1.51 -3.02
C LEU A 89 -0.47 -2.68 -3.76
N ALA A 90 -1.46 -2.39 -4.61
CA ALA A 90 -2.19 -3.40 -5.37
C ALA A 90 -2.04 -3.11 -6.87
N GLY A 91 -1.68 -4.14 -7.64
CA GLY A 91 -1.53 -4.01 -9.09
C GLY A 91 -0.43 -3.08 -9.53
N CYS A 92 0.57 -2.83 -8.69
CA CYS A 92 1.67 -1.94 -9.03
C CYS A 92 2.81 -2.71 -9.71
N SER A 93 3.32 -2.16 -10.81
CA SER A 93 4.57 -2.63 -11.39
C SER A 93 5.73 -2.18 -10.50
N GLN A 94 6.92 -2.73 -10.74
CA GLN A 94 8.11 -2.31 -10.01
C GLN A 94 8.36 -0.80 -10.18
N GLU A 95 8.17 -0.29 -11.38
CA GLU A 95 8.31 1.13 -11.68
C GLU A 95 7.30 1.96 -10.87
N GLU A 96 6.05 1.51 -10.82
CA GLU A 96 5.02 2.20 -10.04
C GLU A 96 5.31 2.16 -8.55
N GLU A 97 5.85 1.05 -8.04
CA GLU A 97 6.28 0.96 -6.65
C GLU A 97 7.34 2.02 -6.34
N GLU A 98 8.31 2.17 -7.22
CA GLU A 98 9.37 3.18 -7.06
C GLU A 98 8.81 4.59 -7.09
N GLU A 99 7.86 4.86 -7.98
CA GLU A 99 7.20 6.15 -8.07
C GLU A 99 6.40 6.47 -6.80
N VAL A 100 5.71 5.49 -6.23
CA VAL A 100 4.99 5.65 -4.97
C VAL A 100 5.96 5.96 -3.84
N LEU A 101 7.08 5.25 -3.77
CA LEU A 101 8.10 5.50 -2.74
C LEU A 101 8.67 6.91 -2.89
N HIS A 102 8.96 7.32 -4.11
CA HIS A 102 9.46 8.68 -4.36
C HIS A 102 8.42 9.71 -3.90
N PHE A 103 7.17 9.51 -4.23
CA PHE A 103 6.08 10.40 -3.80
C PHE A 103 5.99 10.49 -2.27
N LEU A 104 6.06 9.34 -1.59
CA LEU A 104 5.93 9.30 -0.13
C LEU A 104 7.16 9.83 0.61
N ASN A 105 8.32 9.84 -0.03
CA ASN A 105 9.57 10.27 0.59
C ASN A 105 9.98 11.70 0.22
N GLN A 106 9.06 12.50 -0.34
CA GLN A 106 9.35 13.86 -0.80
C GLN A 106 9.75 14.81 0.31
N THR A 107 9.27 14.61 1.53
CA THR A 107 9.60 15.49 2.65
C THR A 107 10.67 14.84 3.54
N ASP A 108 11.36 15.68 4.32
CA ASP A 108 12.33 15.17 5.30
C ASP A 108 11.65 14.58 6.53
N TYR A 109 10.34 14.80 6.68
CA TYR A 109 9.60 14.36 7.84
C TYR A 109 9.13 12.93 7.75
N GLN A 110 8.90 12.43 6.53
CA GLN A 110 8.41 11.08 6.32
C GLN A 110 9.40 10.25 5.51
N LYS A 111 9.69 9.06 6.02
CA LYS A 111 10.48 8.07 5.29
C LYS A 111 9.80 6.71 5.35
N THR A 112 10.01 5.90 4.33
CA THR A 112 9.28 4.66 4.14
C THR A 112 10.20 3.47 3.91
N VAL A 113 9.63 2.28 4.13
CA VAL A 113 10.27 1.02 3.74
C VAL A 113 9.26 0.22 2.92
N LEU A 114 9.76 -0.44 1.88
CA LEU A 114 8.95 -1.28 1.01
C LEU A 114 9.16 -2.74 1.37
N ILE A 115 8.07 -3.48 1.52
CA ILE A 115 8.11 -4.92 1.76
C ILE A 115 7.37 -5.59 0.62
N ARG A 116 8.12 -6.25 -0.28
CA ARG A 116 7.53 -6.96 -1.41
C ARG A 116 7.10 -8.35 -1.01
N LYS A 117 5.99 -8.76 -1.59
CA LYS A 117 5.55 -10.15 -1.51
C LYS A 117 6.59 -11.00 -2.26
N GLY A 118 7.21 -11.94 -1.56
CA GLY A 118 8.29 -12.73 -2.14
C GLY A 118 7.82 -13.65 -3.26
N SER A 119 8.70 -13.93 -4.21
CA SER A 119 8.40 -14.82 -5.33
C SER A 119 8.28 -16.30 -4.89
N ASP A 120 8.79 -16.61 -3.71
CA ASP A 120 8.69 -17.95 -3.12
C ASP A 120 7.39 -18.16 -2.34
N ILE A 121 6.52 -17.18 -2.27
CA ILE A 121 5.21 -17.33 -1.64
C ILE A 121 4.35 -18.24 -2.53
N PRO A 122 3.86 -19.37 -2.02
CA PRO A 122 3.03 -20.26 -2.82
C PRO A 122 1.69 -19.64 -3.17
N SER A 123 1.05 -20.15 -4.21
CA SER A 123 -0.20 -19.59 -4.73
C SER A 123 -1.32 -19.54 -3.70
N TRP A 124 -1.36 -20.46 -2.74
CA TRP A 124 -2.38 -20.43 -1.68
C TRP A 124 -2.20 -19.22 -0.74
N GLY A 125 -1.02 -18.62 -0.70
CA GLY A 125 -0.77 -17.40 0.05
C GLY A 125 -1.33 -16.16 -0.62
N GLU A 126 -1.87 -16.28 -1.83
CA GLU A 126 -2.48 -15.17 -2.56
C GLU A 126 -3.99 -15.09 -2.37
N SER A 127 -4.60 -16.15 -1.84
CA SER A 127 -6.04 -16.20 -1.64
C SER A 127 -6.38 -17.10 -0.47
N ASP A 128 -7.45 -16.77 0.23
CA ASP A 128 -7.98 -17.55 1.33
C ASP A 128 -9.04 -18.57 0.85
N ASN A 129 -9.13 -18.78 -0.42
CA ASN A 129 -10.08 -19.71 -1.01
C ASN A 129 -9.66 -21.17 -0.86
#